data_06cdd8ef741d0785f9f7bf200efd8ac8
#
_entry.id   06cdd8ef741d0785f9f7bf200efd8ac8
#
_cell.length_a   1.000
_cell.length_b   1.000
_cell.length_c   1.000
_cell.angle_alpha   90.00
_cell.angle_beta   90.00
_cell.angle_gamma   90.00
#
_symmetry.space_group_name_H-M   'P 1'
#
loop_
_entity.id
_entity.type
_entity.pdbx_description
1 polymer ?
#
loop_
_entity_poly.entity_id
_entity_poly.type
_entity_poly.pdbx_seq_one_letter_code
_entity_poly.pdbx_strand_id
1 'polypeptide(L)'
;LQGVKQELENAGLQLEDQYIWLGESTRADSFLMTMKLLDHKILPDAIICANNYIAMGCVDALCRKNIRIPQDIGIVAFDDYPLSQVIEPQLTIVDINVRDLGRQAGKLIIDIIKHPNKQIQTYVTTSNIVERKSTRRTNQT
;
A
#
# COMPACT_ATOMS: atom_id res chain seq x y z
N LEU A 1 -0.72 2.16 9.28
CA LEU A 1 -1.34 3.45 9.56
C LEU A 1 -0.51 4.31 10.52
N GLN A 2 -0.06 3.76 11.66
CA GLN A 2 0.69 4.50 12.67
C GLN A 2 1.96 5.16 12.12
N GLY A 3 2.78 4.43 11.34
CA GLY A 3 3.98 4.98 10.70
C GLY A 3 3.66 6.14 9.73
N VAL A 4 2.56 6.03 8.97
CA VAL A 4 2.14 7.12 8.07
C VAL A 4 1.76 8.36 8.87
N LYS A 5 0.98 8.23 9.94
CA LYS A 5 0.62 9.36 10.81
C LYS A 5 1.87 10.02 11.38
N GLN A 6 2.80 9.23 11.91
CA GLN A 6 4.04 9.74 12.49
C GLN A 6 4.89 10.54 11.50
N GLU A 7 5.06 10.04 10.26
CA GLU A 7 5.87 10.74 9.25
C GLU A 7 5.18 12.00 8.73
N LEU A 8 3.85 12.02 8.64
CA LEU A 8 3.11 13.23 8.30
C LEU A 8 3.25 14.30 9.42
N GLU A 9 3.13 13.88 10.68
CA GLU A 9 3.35 14.79 11.83
C GLU A 9 4.77 15.35 11.84
N ASN A 10 5.79 14.51 11.58
CA ASN A 10 7.19 14.94 11.46
C ASN A 10 7.38 15.99 10.34
N ALA A 11 6.59 15.90 9.27
CA ALA A 11 6.56 16.85 8.17
C ALA A 11 5.66 18.08 8.42
N GLY A 12 5.05 18.21 9.60
CA GLY A 12 4.11 19.29 9.93
C GLY A 12 2.76 19.17 9.24
N LEU A 13 2.41 17.97 8.76
CA LEU A 13 1.14 17.64 8.12
C LEU A 13 0.25 16.83 9.05
N GLN A 14 -1.07 16.91 8.83
CA GLN A 14 -2.05 16.18 9.61
C GLN A 14 -2.88 15.26 8.70
N LEU A 15 -3.06 14.01 9.10
CA LEU A 15 -3.95 13.09 8.40
C LEU A 15 -5.33 13.14 9.07
N GLU A 16 -6.28 13.78 8.40
CA GLU A 16 -7.66 13.89 8.86
C GLU A 16 -8.36 12.53 8.79
N ASP A 17 -9.22 12.22 9.77
CA ASP A 17 -9.90 10.93 9.87
C ASP A 17 -10.81 10.63 8.67
N GLN A 18 -11.33 11.63 7.99
CA GLN A 18 -12.14 11.45 6.76
C GLN A 18 -11.35 10.83 5.59
N TYR A 19 -10.00 10.90 5.62
CA TYR A 19 -9.13 10.26 4.63
C TYR A 19 -8.61 8.89 5.08
N ILE A 20 -9.04 8.40 6.24
CA ILE A 20 -8.69 7.08 6.75
C ILE A 20 -9.87 6.14 6.51
N TRP A 21 -9.63 5.16 5.65
CA TRP A 21 -10.63 4.14 5.41
C TRP A 21 -10.18 2.78 5.98
N LEU A 22 -11.06 2.20 6.80
CA LEU A 22 -10.91 0.87 7.41
C LEU A 22 -12.10 0.02 6.97
N GLY A 23 -11.88 -0.89 6.03
CA GLY A 23 -12.93 -1.72 5.46
C GLY A 23 -12.42 -3.07 5.00
N GLU A 24 -13.18 -3.75 4.16
CA GLU A 24 -12.77 -5.02 3.58
C GLU A 24 -11.64 -4.83 2.57
N SER A 25 -10.64 -5.72 2.61
CA SER A 25 -9.48 -5.65 1.72
C SER A 25 -9.80 -6.22 0.33
N THR A 26 -10.93 -5.82 -0.25
CA THR A 26 -11.37 -6.26 -1.57
C THR A 26 -11.28 -5.16 -2.63
N ARG A 27 -11.13 -5.55 -3.91
CA ARG A 27 -11.14 -4.62 -5.04
C ARG A 27 -12.47 -3.88 -5.15
N ALA A 28 -13.60 -4.56 -4.93
CA ALA A 28 -14.93 -3.98 -5.07
C ALA A 28 -15.17 -2.90 -4.01
N ASP A 29 -14.81 -3.18 -2.77
CA ASP A 29 -15.01 -2.27 -1.66
C ASP A 29 -14.11 -1.03 -1.80
N SER A 30 -12.82 -1.21 -2.12
CA SER A 30 -11.89 -0.09 -2.35
C SER A 30 -12.31 0.78 -3.55
N PHE A 31 -12.86 0.18 -4.60
CA PHE A 31 -13.45 0.94 -5.72
C PHE A 31 -14.57 1.86 -5.24
N LEU A 32 -15.56 1.32 -4.49
CA LEU A 32 -16.69 2.10 -3.99
C LEU A 32 -16.23 3.21 -3.03
N MET A 33 -15.26 2.92 -2.17
CA MET A 33 -14.74 3.91 -1.23
C MET A 33 -13.96 5.01 -1.93
N THR A 34 -13.16 4.66 -2.94
CA THR A 34 -12.46 5.66 -3.75
C THR A 34 -13.45 6.54 -4.53
N MET A 35 -14.51 5.95 -5.08
CA MET A 35 -15.57 6.74 -5.72
C MET A 35 -16.19 7.77 -4.75
N LYS A 36 -16.46 7.38 -3.50
CA LYS A 36 -16.94 8.31 -2.46
C LYS A 36 -15.90 9.38 -2.11
N LEU A 37 -14.62 9.00 -2.01
CA LEU A 37 -13.53 9.96 -1.78
C LEU A 37 -13.51 11.04 -2.87
N LEU A 38 -13.70 10.64 -4.13
CA LEU A 38 -13.69 11.56 -5.27
C LEU A 38 -14.90 12.52 -5.35
N ASP A 39 -15.90 12.31 -4.52
CA ASP A 39 -17.02 13.26 -4.35
C ASP A 39 -16.70 14.36 -3.31
N HIS A 40 -15.57 14.30 -2.61
CA HIS A 40 -15.12 15.35 -1.70
C HIS A 40 -14.62 16.57 -2.48
N LYS A 41 -14.75 17.76 -1.87
CA LYS A 41 -14.30 19.04 -2.48
C LYS A 41 -12.78 19.13 -2.58
N ILE A 42 -12.07 18.55 -1.65
CA ILE A 42 -10.61 18.53 -1.57
C ILE A 42 -10.17 17.08 -1.71
N LEU A 43 -9.39 16.81 -2.74
CA LEU A 43 -8.83 15.48 -2.99
C LEU A 43 -7.45 15.36 -2.35
N PRO A 44 -7.06 14.15 -1.89
CA PRO A 44 -5.70 13.93 -1.40
C PRO A 44 -4.70 13.95 -2.57
N ASP A 45 -3.45 14.32 -2.30
CA ASP A 45 -2.37 14.24 -3.28
C ASP A 45 -1.91 12.81 -3.56
N ALA A 46 -2.15 11.89 -2.62
CA ALA A 46 -1.78 10.49 -2.74
C ALA A 46 -2.69 9.56 -1.92
N ILE A 47 -2.79 8.31 -2.36
CA ILE A 47 -3.49 7.22 -1.67
C ILE A 47 -2.47 6.13 -1.34
N ILE A 48 -2.46 5.70 -0.08
CA ILE A 48 -1.67 4.55 0.40
C ILE A 48 -2.61 3.37 0.59
N CYS A 49 -2.39 2.32 -0.18
CA CYS A 49 -3.20 1.11 -0.20
C CYS A 49 -2.51 -0.01 0.56
N ALA A 50 -3.19 -0.62 1.53
CA ALA A 50 -2.63 -1.66 2.39
C ALA A 50 -2.27 -2.98 1.65
N ASN A 51 -2.79 -3.19 0.44
CA ASN A 51 -2.43 -4.31 -0.43
C ASN A 51 -2.79 -4.01 -1.90
N ASN A 52 -2.42 -4.93 -2.80
CA ASN A 52 -2.65 -4.78 -4.24
C ASN A 52 -4.13 -4.82 -4.65
N TYR A 53 -4.98 -5.59 -3.96
CA TYR A 53 -6.42 -5.64 -4.29
C TYR A 53 -7.09 -4.29 -4.04
N ILE A 54 -6.73 -3.64 -2.93
CA ILE A 54 -7.18 -2.28 -2.62
C ILE A 54 -6.67 -1.31 -3.70
N ALA A 55 -5.37 -1.38 -4.05
CA ALA A 55 -4.80 -0.52 -5.08
C ALA A 55 -5.50 -0.68 -6.44
N MET A 56 -5.85 -1.90 -6.84
CA MET A 56 -6.61 -2.14 -8.07
C MET A 56 -7.97 -1.44 -8.08
N GLY A 57 -8.72 -1.51 -6.97
CA GLY A 57 -10.00 -0.82 -6.86
C GLY A 57 -9.84 0.69 -6.92
N CYS A 58 -8.81 1.24 -6.28
CA CYS A 58 -8.47 2.65 -6.36
C CYS A 58 -8.13 3.08 -7.79
N VAL A 59 -7.24 2.36 -8.48
CA VAL A 59 -6.88 2.63 -9.88
C VAL A 59 -8.11 2.61 -10.78
N ASP A 60 -8.97 1.59 -10.66
CA ASP A 60 -10.21 1.51 -11.43
C ASP A 60 -11.11 2.73 -11.23
N ALA A 61 -11.29 3.17 -9.98
CA ALA A 61 -12.13 4.32 -9.66
C ALA A 61 -11.55 5.63 -10.23
N LEU A 62 -10.24 5.85 -10.07
CA LEU A 62 -9.53 7.01 -10.61
C LEU A 62 -9.62 7.04 -12.15
N CYS A 63 -9.37 5.91 -12.80
CA CYS A 63 -9.51 5.79 -14.26
C CYS A 63 -10.92 6.13 -14.74
N ARG A 64 -11.97 5.63 -14.07
CA ARG A 64 -13.38 5.95 -14.43
C ARG A 64 -13.73 7.40 -14.28
N LYS A 65 -13.08 8.10 -13.37
CA LYS A 65 -13.28 9.56 -13.16
C LYS A 65 -12.30 10.42 -13.96
N ASN A 66 -11.47 9.81 -14.82
CA ASN A 66 -10.42 10.47 -15.59
C ASN A 66 -9.40 11.24 -14.72
N ILE A 67 -9.16 10.76 -13.49
CA ILE A 67 -8.13 11.28 -12.60
C ILE A 67 -6.79 10.65 -13.01
N ARG A 68 -5.80 11.48 -13.28
CA ARG A 68 -4.49 11.04 -13.77
C ARG A 68 -3.59 10.58 -12.63
N ILE A 69 -2.98 9.42 -12.78
CA ILE A 69 -2.00 8.89 -11.86
C ILE A 69 -0.61 9.00 -12.53
N PRO A 70 0.36 9.66 -11.93
CA PRO A 70 0.39 10.32 -10.61
C PRO A 70 0.10 11.82 -10.64
N GLN A 71 -0.26 12.43 -11.78
CA GLN A 71 -0.30 13.88 -11.93
C GLN A 71 -1.30 14.54 -10.97
N ASP A 72 -2.48 13.95 -10.84
CA ASP A 72 -3.54 14.44 -9.97
C ASP A 72 -3.48 13.75 -8.60
N ILE A 73 -3.38 12.40 -8.55
CA ILE A 73 -3.29 11.61 -7.32
C ILE A 73 -2.23 10.53 -7.49
N GLY A 74 -1.24 10.46 -6.58
CA GLY A 74 -0.26 9.38 -6.51
C GLY A 74 -0.83 8.13 -5.83
N ILE A 75 -0.29 6.94 -6.15
CA ILE A 75 -0.67 5.69 -5.47
C ILE A 75 0.58 4.93 -5.01
N VAL A 76 0.54 4.48 -3.75
CA VAL A 76 1.49 3.54 -3.17
C VAL A 76 0.73 2.32 -2.67
N ALA A 77 1.26 1.12 -2.88
CA ALA A 77 0.69 -0.12 -2.35
C ALA A 77 1.73 -0.94 -1.58
N PHE A 78 1.27 -1.94 -0.85
CA PHE A 78 2.14 -2.93 -0.21
C PHE A 78 2.15 -4.21 -1.04
N ASP A 79 3.27 -4.94 -0.97
CA ASP A 79 3.59 -6.20 -1.63
C ASP A 79 3.81 -6.08 -3.15
N ASP A 80 4.94 -6.64 -3.62
CA ASP A 80 5.26 -6.65 -5.05
C ASP A 80 4.70 -7.90 -5.75
N TYR A 81 3.41 -7.89 -6.05
CA TYR A 81 2.81 -8.91 -6.90
C TYR A 81 3.08 -8.62 -8.38
N PRO A 82 3.11 -9.67 -9.25
CA PRO A 82 3.28 -9.47 -10.70
C PRO A 82 2.30 -8.45 -11.31
N LEU A 83 1.11 -8.34 -10.73
CA LEU A 83 0.08 -7.42 -11.19
C LEU A 83 0.46 -5.94 -11.00
N SER A 84 1.20 -5.58 -9.95
CA SER A 84 1.67 -4.20 -9.74
C SER A 84 2.64 -3.72 -10.82
N GLN A 85 3.22 -4.65 -11.57
CA GLN A 85 4.16 -4.37 -12.67
C GLN A 85 3.48 -4.25 -14.04
N VAL A 86 2.27 -4.79 -14.20
CA VAL A 86 1.52 -4.78 -15.47
C VAL A 86 0.38 -3.76 -15.49
N ILE A 87 -0.03 -3.26 -14.34
CA ILE A 87 -0.97 -2.13 -14.26
C ILE A 87 -0.27 -0.87 -14.80
N GLU A 88 -1.00 -0.05 -15.55
CA GLU A 88 -0.49 1.24 -16.02
C GLU A 88 -1.26 2.37 -15.32
N PRO A 89 -0.56 3.30 -14.65
CA PRO A 89 0.88 3.32 -14.41
C PRO A 89 1.33 2.24 -13.42
N GLN A 90 2.55 1.71 -13.62
CA GLN A 90 3.14 0.72 -12.71
C GLN A 90 3.17 1.26 -11.27
N LEU A 91 2.72 0.44 -10.31
CA LEU A 91 2.57 0.86 -8.93
C LEU A 91 3.90 0.92 -8.17
N THR A 92 4.15 2.05 -7.51
CA THR A 92 5.14 2.16 -6.44
C THR A 92 4.68 1.32 -5.26
N ILE A 93 5.56 0.48 -4.73
CA ILE A 93 5.20 -0.46 -3.67
C ILE A 93 6.20 -0.44 -2.51
N VAL A 94 5.72 -0.85 -1.35
CA VAL A 94 6.54 -1.25 -0.21
C VAL A 94 6.69 -2.76 -0.28
N ASP A 95 7.85 -3.25 -0.70
CA ASP A 95 8.16 -4.68 -0.74
C ASP A 95 8.60 -5.16 0.64
N ILE A 96 7.85 -6.07 1.24
CA ILE A 96 8.12 -6.67 2.56
C ILE A 96 8.87 -8.00 2.47
N ASN A 97 9.40 -8.36 1.30
CA ASN A 97 10.15 -9.61 1.07
C ASN A 97 9.41 -10.87 1.57
N VAL A 98 8.17 -11.05 1.08
CA VAL A 98 7.28 -12.16 1.49
C VAL A 98 7.93 -13.55 1.34
N ARG A 99 8.87 -13.72 0.38
CA ARG A 99 9.60 -14.97 0.17
C ARG A 99 10.52 -15.28 1.36
N ASP A 100 11.27 -14.29 1.84
CA ASP A 100 12.14 -14.47 3.02
C ASP A 100 11.30 -14.67 4.27
N LEU A 101 10.24 -13.90 4.45
CA LEU A 101 9.29 -14.06 5.55
C LEU A 101 8.72 -15.48 5.61
N GLY A 102 8.24 -16.02 4.49
CA GLY A 102 7.75 -17.40 4.40
C GLY A 102 8.83 -18.44 4.71
N ARG A 103 10.06 -18.23 4.25
CA ARG A 103 11.20 -19.11 4.57
C ARG A 103 11.53 -19.12 6.06
N GLN A 104 11.56 -17.96 6.70
CA GLN A 104 11.83 -17.86 8.14
C GLN A 104 10.68 -18.43 8.98
N ALA A 105 9.42 -18.19 8.59
CA ALA A 105 8.26 -18.82 9.25
C ALA A 105 8.35 -20.35 9.18
N GLY A 106 8.71 -20.92 8.03
CA GLY A 106 8.91 -22.37 7.87
C GLY A 106 10.02 -22.90 8.78
N LYS A 107 11.16 -22.19 8.88
CA LYS A 107 12.24 -22.56 9.80
C LYS A 107 11.80 -22.52 11.25
N LEU A 108 11.11 -21.47 11.66
CA LEU A 108 10.63 -21.29 13.02
C LEU A 108 9.66 -22.40 13.43
N ILE A 109 8.70 -22.76 12.56
CA ILE A 109 7.74 -23.82 12.88
C ILE A 109 8.42 -25.19 13.02
N ILE A 110 9.39 -25.52 12.15
CA ILE A 110 10.17 -26.76 12.26
C ILE A 110 10.98 -26.78 13.57
N ASP A 111 11.57 -25.65 13.95
CA ASP A 111 12.36 -25.55 15.18
C ASP A 111 11.46 -25.73 16.43
N ILE A 112 10.29 -25.12 16.46
CA ILE A 112 9.29 -25.28 17.54
C ILE A 112 8.83 -26.74 17.66
N ILE A 113 8.57 -27.41 16.54
CA ILE A 113 8.17 -28.83 16.55
C ILE A 113 9.28 -29.71 17.14
N LYS A 114 10.54 -29.45 16.79
CA LYS A 114 11.68 -30.21 17.30
C LYS A 114 12.04 -29.89 18.75
N HIS A 115 11.78 -28.67 19.20
CA HIS A 115 12.15 -28.16 20.50
C HIS A 115 10.96 -27.43 21.18
N PRO A 116 9.92 -28.16 21.65
CA PRO A 116 8.66 -27.56 22.13
C PRO A 116 8.82 -26.59 23.30
N ASN A 117 9.88 -26.74 24.08
CA ASN A 117 10.16 -25.89 25.25
C ASN A 117 11.07 -24.70 24.95
N LYS A 118 11.43 -24.48 23.68
CA LYS A 118 12.27 -23.36 23.28
C LYS A 118 11.49 -22.05 23.38
N GLN A 119 12.17 -20.99 23.83
CA GLN A 119 11.60 -19.66 23.88
C GLN A 119 11.18 -19.19 22.47
N ILE A 120 9.98 -18.58 22.39
CA ILE A 120 9.47 -18.00 21.15
C ILE A 120 10.40 -16.89 20.67
N GLN A 121 10.79 -16.96 19.41
CA GLN A 121 11.62 -15.95 18.74
C GLN A 121 10.77 -15.09 17.81
N THR A 122 11.04 -13.78 17.81
CA THR A 122 10.45 -12.85 16.83
C THR A 122 11.45 -12.62 15.70
N TYR A 123 11.00 -12.76 14.46
CA TYR A 123 11.77 -12.41 13.29
C TYR A 123 11.15 -11.19 12.62
N VAL A 124 11.97 -10.17 12.36
CA VAL A 124 11.56 -8.95 11.66
C VAL A 124 12.27 -8.93 10.31
N THR A 125 11.51 -8.90 9.23
CA THR A 125 12.06 -8.75 7.88
C THR A 125 12.29 -7.27 7.54
N THR A 126 13.22 -7.02 6.61
CA THR A 126 13.42 -5.68 6.04
C THR A 126 12.39 -5.42 4.97
N SER A 127 11.97 -4.16 4.85
CA SER A 127 11.14 -3.68 3.75
C SER A 127 11.91 -2.66 2.91
N ASN A 128 11.60 -2.61 1.61
CA ASN A 128 12.17 -1.65 0.68
C ASN A 128 11.06 -0.96 -0.11
N ILE A 129 11.27 0.31 -0.47
CA ILE A 129 10.37 1.01 -1.38
C ILE A 129 10.90 0.79 -2.82
N VAL A 130 10.04 0.23 -3.68
CA VAL A 130 10.31 0.12 -5.12
C VAL A 130 9.51 1.21 -5.83
N GLU A 131 10.18 2.32 -6.10
CA GLU A 131 9.57 3.46 -6.75
C GLU A 131 9.30 3.17 -8.23
N ARG A 132 8.06 3.42 -8.68
CA ARG A 132 7.60 3.24 -10.04
C ARG A 132 6.80 4.46 -10.52
N LYS A 133 6.09 4.33 -11.65
CA LYS A 133 5.40 5.44 -12.31
C LYS A 133 4.26 6.06 -11.50
N SER A 134 3.61 5.32 -10.60
CA SER A 134 2.41 5.79 -9.88
C SER A 134 2.66 6.90 -8.84
N THR A 135 3.92 7.26 -8.59
CA THR A 135 4.32 8.38 -7.71
C THR A 135 5.25 9.38 -8.38
N ARG A 136 5.79 9.07 -9.55
CA ARG A 136 6.72 9.97 -10.27
C ARG A 136 5.94 11.03 -11.04
N ARG A 137 5.70 12.17 -10.42
CA ARG A 137 5.21 13.36 -11.14
C ARG A 137 6.35 13.85 -12.03
N THR A 138 6.23 13.70 -13.35
CA THR A 138 7.11 14.40 -14.30
C THR A 138 6.68 15.86 -14.33
N ASN A 139 7.56 16.76 -13.89
CA ASN A 139 7.35 18.18 -14.12
C ASN A 139 7.24 18.36 -15.64
N GLN A 140 6.07 18.74 -16.14
CA GLN A 140 5.95 19.26 -17.48
C GLN A 140 6.62 20.63 -17.46
N THR A 141 7.87 20.69 -17.96
CA THR A 141 8.55 21.93 -18.34
C THR A 141 7.86 22.55 -19.53
#